data_786509d68065f714a8e699e6d42b992e
#
_entry.id   786509d68065f714a8e699e6d42b992e
#
_cell.length_a   1.000
_cell.length_b   1.000
_cell.length_c   1.000
_cell.angle_alpha   90.00
_cell.angle_beta   90.00
_cell.angle_gamma   90.00
#
_symmetry.space_group_name_H-M   'P 1'
#
loop_
_entity.id
_entity.type
_entity.pdbx_description
1 polymer ?
#
loop_
_entity_poly.entity_id
_entity_poly.type
_entity_poly.pdbx_seq_one_letter_code
_entity_poly.pdbx_strand_id
1 'polypeptide(L)'
;EFARLLKDFRVRVTGTNGFDSAQVTAGGVDVREIDPATMMSRLVDGLYFAGELMDVDGICGGYNLQWAWSSGAIAGRSAASVICSRPQTEKTRANENKKPTFKSKSNETEQTCYRYSS
;
A
#
# COMPACT_ATOMS: atom_id res chain seq x y z
N GLU A 1 8.40 22.33 -41.07
CA GLU A 1 9.34 21.43 -40.35
C GLU A 1 8.93 21.21 -38.90
N PHE A 2 8.61 22.27 -38.14
CA PHE A 2 8.16 22.17 -36.72
C PHE A 2 6.90 21.33 -36.52
N ALA A 3 5.87 21.51 -37.35
CA ALA A 3 4.64 20.72 -37.28
C ALA A 3 4.86 19.23 -37.57
N ARG A 4 5.87 18.90 -38.36
CA ARG A 4 6.24 17.51 -38.64
C ARG A 4 6.96 16.87 -37.46
N LEU A 5 7.83 17.61 -36.76
CA LEU A 5 8.48 17.18 -35.54
C LEU A 5 7.47 16.91 -34.42
N LEU A 6 6.44 17.76 -34.27
CA LEU A 6 5.39 17.53 -33.28
C LEU A 6 4.56 16.29 -33.55
N LYS A 7 4.39 15.90 -34.81
CA LYS A 7 3.60 14.72 -35.19
C LYS A 7 4.40 13.42 -35.20
N ASP A 8 5.71 13.48 -35.35
CA ASP A 8 6.61 12.31 -35.46
C ASP A 8 7.94 12.64 -34.76
N PHE A 9 7.88 12.73 -33.42
CA PHE A 9 9.05 12.96 -32.58
C PHE A 9 9.69 11.63 -32.21
N ARG A 10 10.74 11.24 -32.93
CA ARG A 10 11.41 9.97 -32.72
C ARG A 10 12.66 10.15 -31.88
N VAL A 11 12.74 9.40 -30.78
CA VAL A 11 13.92 9.31 -29.93
C VAL A 11 14.43 7.87 -29.86
N ARG A 12 15.75 7.71 -29.87
CA ARG A 12 16.35 6.40 -29.69
C ARG A 12 16.48 6.13 -28.19
N VAL A 13 15.77 5.12 -27.68
CA VAL A 13 15.92 4.67 -26.31
C VAL A 13 17.19 3.80 -26.23
N THR A 14 18.12 4.14 -25.34
CA THR A 14 19.40 3.43 -25.16
C THR A 14 19.44 2.65 -23.83
N GLY A 15 18.49 2.87 -22.93
CA GLY A 15 18.38 2.19 -21.65
C GLY A 15 17.31 2.81 -20.77
N THR A 16 17.20 2.30 -19.55
CA THR A 16 16.30 2.80 -18.50
C THR A 16 17.10 3.34 -17.34
N ASN A 17 16.51 4.25 -16.58
CA ASN A 17 17.06 4.66 -15.29
C ASN A 17 16.90 3.51 -14.26
N GLY A 18 17.65 3.57 -13.15
CA GLY A 18 17.54 2.62 -12.06
C GLY A 18 16.23 2.77 -11.26
N PHE A 19 16.03 1.87 -10.29
CA PHE A 19 14.85 1.86 -9.42
C PHE A 19 14.61 3.17 -8.68
N ASP A 20 15.65 3.92 -8.36
CA ASP A 20 15.54 5.24 -7.68
C ASP A 20 14.74 6.27 -8.48
N SER A 21 14.63 6.07 -9.80
CA SER A 21 13.86 6.92 -10.70
C SER A 21 12.50 6.32 -11.09
N ALA A 22 12.16 5.15 -10.59
CA ALA A 22 10.90 4.49 -10.89
C ALA A 22 9.72 5.18 -10.19
N GLN A 23 8.66 5.49 -10.95
CA GLN A 23 7.42 6.06 -10.42
C GLN A 23 6.38 4.98 -10.13
N VAL A 24 6.49 3.83 -10.75
CA VAL A 24 5.60 2.68 -10.59
C VAL A 24 6.46 1.42 -10.61
N THR A 25 6.13 0.45 -9.76
CA THR A 25 6.81 -0.84 -9.71
C THR A 25 5.85 -1.92 -10.21
N ALA A 26 6.27 -2.67 -11.23
CA ALA A 26 5.52 -3.82 -11.73
C ALA A 26 5.71 -5.03 -10.80
N GLY A 27 4.65 -5.81 -10.63
CA GLY A 27 4.62 -6.96 -9.71
C GLY A 27 4.11 -6.58 -8.33
N GLY A 28 3.88 -7.57 -7.48
CA GLY A 28 3.34 -7.40 -6.15
C GLY A 28 2.66 -8.66 -5.64
N VAL A 29 1.75 -8.51 -4.68
CA VAL A 29 0.91 -9.60 -4.19
C VAL A 29 -0.08 -10.01 -5.28
N ASP A 30 -0.16 -11.30 -5.57
CA ASP A 30 -1.05 -11.86 -6.59
C ASP A 30 -2.52 -11.54 -6.27
N VAL A 31 -3.20 -10.87 -7.17
CA VAL A 31 -4.61 -10.45 -7.00
C VAL A 31 -5.57 -11.64 -6.84
N ARG A 32 -5.19 -12.83 -7.31
CA ARG A 32 -5.98 -14.05 -7.15
C ARG A 32 -6.04 -14.53 -5.70
N GLU A 33 -5.08 -14.13 -4.88
CA GLU A 33 -5.00 -14.44 -3.45
C GLU A 33 -5.73 -13.41 -2.58
N ILE A 34 -6.38 -12.43 -3.20
CA ILE A 34 -7.09 -11.33 -2.52
C ILE A 34 -8.58 -11.40 -2.90
N ASP A 35 -9.45 -11.21 -1.92
CA ASP A 35 -10.88 -11.03 -2.17
C ASP A 35 -11.15 -9.58 -2.62
N PRO A 36 -11.63 -9.36 -3.85
CA PRO A 36 -11.85 -8.02 -4.39
C PRO A 36 -12.98 -7.24 -3.68
N ALA A 37 -13.87 -7.92 -2.98
CA ALA A 37 -14.96 -7.25 -2.25
C ALA A 37 -14.51 -6.67 -0.91
N THR A 38 -13.50 -7.26 -0.29
CA THR A 38 -13.02 -6.92 1.05
C THR A 38 -11.57 -6.47 1.10
N MET A 39 -10.79 -6.75 0.06
CA MET A 39 -9.33 -6.60 0.01
C MET A 39 -8.60 -7.48 1.05
N MET A 40 -9.26 -8.51 1.58
CA MET A 40 -8.68 -9.45 2.53
C MET A 40 -7.93 -10.56 1.79
N SER A 41 -6.84 -11.02 2.38
CA SER A 41 -6.13 -12.22 1.94
C SER A 41 -7.04 -13.44 2.00
N ARG A 42 -6.98 -14.27 0.97
CA ARG A 42 -7.64 -15.60 0.95
C ARG A 42 -6.82 -16.65 1.69
N LEU A 43 -5.54 -16.37 1.96
CA LEU A 43 -4.59 -17.28 2.60
C LEU A 43 -4.46 -17.03 4.10
N VAL A 44 -4.63 -15.78 4.53
CA VAL A 44 -4.42 -15.36 5.93
C VAL A 44 -5.60 -14.52 6.39
N ASP A 45 -6.36 -15.03 7.33
CA ASP A 45 -7.50 -14.31 7.92
C ASP A 45 -7.07 -13.03 8.64
N GLY A 46 -7.81 -11.96 8.38
CA GLY A 46 -7.58 -10.66 9.01
C GLY A 46 -6.42 -9.85 8.43
N LEU A 47 -5.76 -10.35 7.39
CA LEU A 47 -4.75 -9.62 6.62
C LEU A 47 -5.41 -8.93 5.42
N TYR A 48 -5.24 -7.62 5.32
CA TYR A 48 -5.80 -6.80 4.24
C TYR A 48 -4.69 -6.13 3.45
N PHE A 49 -4.90 -5.97 2.15
CA PHE A 49 -3.97 -5.32 1.25
C PHE A 49 -4.62 -4.07 0.63
N ALA A 50 -3.79 -3.07 0.31
CA ALA A 50 -4.24 -1.85 -0.36
C ALA A 50 -3.11 -1.22 -1.18
N GLY A 51 -3.47 -0.54 -2.27
CA GLY A 51 -2.56 0.24 -3.08
C GLY A 51 -1.61 -0.58 -3.95
N GLU A 52 -0.44 -0.03 -4.16
CA GLU A 52 0.58 -0.53 -5.10
C GLU A 52 1.26 -1.83 -4.64
N LEU A 53 1.04 -2.26 -3.41
CA LEU A 53 1.53 -3.55 -2.92
C LEU A 53 0.93 -4.74 -3.68
N MET A 54 -0.26 -4.57 -4.25
CA MET A 54 -0.92 -5.57 -5.10
C MET A 54 -0.43 -5.44 -6.54
N ASP A 55 -0.34 -6.57 -7.25
CA ASP A 55 0.05 -6.62 -8.66
C ASP A 55 -1.08 -6.06 -9.55
N VAL A 56 -1.23 -4.74 -9.51
CA VAL A 56 -2.20 -3.96 -10.29
C VAL A 56 -1.53 -2.73 -10.85
N ASP A 57 -1.30 -2.73 -12.16
CA ASP A 57 -0.69 -1.63 -12.88
C ASP A 57 -1.73 -0.86 -13.71
N GLY A 58 -1.98 0.37 -13.33
CA GLY A 58 -2.78 1.31 -14.12
C GLY A 58 -1.91 2.06 -15.13
N ILE A 59 -2.51 2.42 -16.26
CA ILE A 59 -1.85 3.32 -17.23
C ILE A 59 -1.58 4.69 -16.59
N CYS A 60 -0.55 5.38 -17.07
CA CYS A 60 -0.22 6.72 -16.61
C CYS A 60 -1.41 7.67 -16.77
N GLY A 61 -1.68 8.51 -15.76
CA GLY A 61 -2.82 9.44 -15.74
C GLY A 61 -3.64 9.41 -14.45
N GLY A 62 -3.04 8.95 -13.33
CA GLY A 62 -3.66 8.97 -12.00
C GLY A 62 -4.42 7.68 -11.62
N TYR A 63 -4.47 6.69 -12.49
CA TYR A 63 -5.18 5.43 -12.22
C TYR A 63 -4.59 4.66 -11.04
N ASN A 64 -3.26 4.64 -10.87
CA ASN A 64 -2.60 3.98 -9.74
C ASN A 64 -2.95 4.66 -8.39
N LEU A 65 -3.04 5.99 -8.38
CA LEU A 65 -3.50 6.74 -7.20
C LEU A 65 -4.97 6.45 -6.89
N GLN A 66 -5.83 6.44 -7.92
CA GLN A 66 -7.25 6.10 -7.74
C GLN A 66 -7.43 4.68 -7.21
N TRP A 67 -6.63 3.73 -7.71
CA TRP A 67 -6.59 2.37 -7.20
C TRP A 67 -6.17 2.33 -5.72
N ALA A 68 -5.10 3.06 -5.36
CA ALA A 68 -4.62 3.10 -3.98
C ALA A 68 -5.67 3.62 -3.01
N TRP A 69 -6.38 4.70 -3.37
CA TRP A 69 -7.45 5.26 -2.55
C TRP A 69 -8.66 4.34 -2.45
N SER A 70 -9.09 3.76 -3.55
CA SER A 70 -10.27 2.89 -3.59
C SER A 70 -10.04 1.60 -2.82
N SER A 71 -8.93 0.92 -3.06
CA SER A 71 -8.56 -0.31 -2.35
C SER A 71 -8.32 -0.06 -0.86
N GLY A 72 -7.67 1.08 -0.50
CA GLY A 72 -7.50 1.49 0.89
C GLY A 72 -8.82 1.73 1.61
N ALA A 73 -9.78 2.39 0.96
CA ALA A 73 -11.11 2.62 1.52
C ALA A 73 -11.90 1.31 1.72
N ILE A 74 -11.79 0.35 0.79
CA ILE A 74 -12.44 -0.96 0.92
C ILE A 74 -11.80 -1.76 2.05
N ALA A 75 -10.46 -1.89 2.05
CA ALA A 75 -9.72 -2.60 3.07
C ALA A 75 -9.99 -2.06 4.47
N GLY A 76 -9.95 -0.74 4.63
CA GLY A 76 -10.21 -0.08 5.93
C GLY A 76 -11.63 -0.32 6.44
N ARG A 77 -12.65 -0.20 5.59
CA ARG A 77 -14.05 -0.48 5.97
C ARG A 77 -14.24 -1.94 6.34
N SER A 78 -13.68 -2.86 5.56
CA SER A 78 -13.78 -4.30 5.82
C SER A 78 -13.10 -4.68 7.13
N ALA A 79 -11.91 -4.21 7.39
CA ALA A 79 -11.19 -4.45 8.64
C ALA A 79 -11.96 -3.88 9.85
N ALA A 80 -12.49 -2.66 9.75
CA ALA A 80 -13.27 -2.03 10.81
C ALA A 80 -14.55 -2.81 11.12
N SER A 81 -15.26 -3.33 10.11
CA SER A 81 -16.49 -4.11 10.32
C SER A 81 -16.24 -5.39 11.10
N VAL A 82 -15.13 -6.09 10.85
CA VAL A 82 -14.74 -7.30 11.58
C VAL A 82 -14.42 -6.97 13.05
N ILE A 83 -13.72 -5.86 13.30
CA ILE A 83 -13.38 -5.43 14.66
C ILE A 83 -14.64 -5.05 15.43
N CYS A 84 -15.58 -4.34 14.81
CA CYS A 84 -16.85 -3.96 15.43
C CYS A 84 -17.75 -5.16 15.76
N SER A 85 -17.70 -6.22 14.95
CA SER A 85 -18.51 -7.42 15.12
C SER A 85 -17.99 -8.39 16.18
N ARG A 86 -16.74 -8.21 16.65
CA ARG A 86 -16.18 -9.07 17.70
C ARG A 86 -16.82 -8.81 19.05
N PRO A 87 -17.24 -9.86 19.79
CA PRO A 87 -17.75 -9.72 21.16
C PRO A 87 -16.74 -8.99 22.05
N GLN A 88 -17.25 -8.14 22.97
CA GLN A 88 -16.41 -7.33 23.86
C GLN A 88 -15.46 -8.17 24.74
N THR A 89 -15.83 -9.41 25.05
CA THR A 89 -15.01 -10.37 25.84
C THR A 89 -13.68 -10.74 25.18
N GLU A 90 -13.60 -10.76 23.85
CA GLU A 90 -12.34 -11.03 23.14
C GLU A 90 -11.45 -9.79 23.00
N LYS A 91 -12.05 -8.59 22.98
CA LYS A 91 -11.29 -7.33 22.91
C LYS A 91 -10.39 -7.12 24.12
N THR A 92 -10.82 -7.52 25.31
CA THR A 92 -10.05 -7.38 26.54
C THR A 92 -8.86 -8.34 26.59
N ARG A 93 -9.02 -9.60 26.17
CA ARG A 93 -7.92 -10.59 26.12
C ARG A 93 -6.83 -10.26 25.12
N ALA A 94 -7.19 -9.70 23.95
CA ALA A 94 -6.21 -9.31 22.94
C ALA A 94 -5.33 -8.13 23.39
N ASN A 95 -5.84 -7.27 24.28
CA ASN A 95 -5.10 -6.11 24.79
C ASN A 95 -4.21 -6.47 26.00
N GLU A 96 -4.55 -7.48 26.78
CA GLU A 96 -3.74 -7.95 27.91
C GLU A 96 -2.48 -8.72 27.46
N ASN A 97 -2.55 -9.45 26.33
CA ASN A 97 -1.42 -10.17 25.78
C ASN A 97 -0.43 -9.31 24.97
N LYS A 98 -0.72 -8.02 24.76
CA LYS A 98 0.12 -7.05 24.05
C LYS A 98 0.77 -6.02 24.98
N LYS A 99 1.26 -6.41 26.16
CA LYS A 99 2.27 -5.59 26.85
C LYS A 99 3.62 -5.86 26.18
N PRO A 100 4.15 -4.94 25.34
CA PRO A 100 5.51 -5.06 24.88
C PRO A 100 6.42 -4.84 26.08
N THR A 101 7.15 -5.85 26.47
CA THR A 101 8.31 -5.71 27.36
C THR A 101 9.38 -4.99 26.58
N PHE A 102 9.32 -3.68 26.59
CA PHE A 102 10.36 -2.83 26.02
C PHE A 102 11.58 -2.89 26.95
N LYS A 103 12.53 -3.77 26.66
CA LYS A 103 13.88 -3.67 27.25
C LYS A 103 14.61 -2.56 26.52
N SER A 104 14.75 -1.39 27.17
CA SER A 104 15.58 -0.30 26.69
C SER A 104 17.03 -0.78 26.61
N LYS A 105 17.57 -0.91 25.40
CA LYS A 105 19.00 -0.78 25.16
C LYS A 105 19.22 0.62 24.61
N SER A 106 19.82 1.45 25.45
CA SER A 106 20.40 2.74 25.07
C SER A 106 21.43 2.52 23.97
N ASN A 107 21.18 3.07 22.79
CA ASN A 107 22.23 3.58 21.92
C ASN A 107 21.62 4.67 21.04
N GLU A 108 22.22 5.83 21.15
CA GLU A 108 21.93 7.05 20.41
C GLU A 108 22.05 6.82 18.92
N THR A 109 21.01 7.16 18.18
CA THR A 109 21.13 7.76 16.84
C THR A 109 19.79 8.49 16.55
N GLU A 110 19.91 9.76 16.21
CA GLU A 110 18.82 10.68 15.89
C GLU A 110 17.86 10.10 14.86
N GLN A 111 16.58 10.01 15.20
CA GLN A 111 15.50 9.86 14.25
C GLN A 111 14.57 11.07 14.35
N THR A 112 14.67 11.90 13.34
CA THR A 112 13.77 13.04 13.09
C THR A 112 12.35 12.53 12.85
N CYS A 113 11.50 12.71 13.85
CA CYS A 113 10.09 12.37 13.76
C CYS A 113 9.34 13.56 13.14
N TYR A 114 8.84 13.41 11.92
CA TYR A 114 7.93 14.38 11.33
C TYR A 114 6.56 14.26 11.99
N ARG A 115 6.22 15.24 12.83
CA ARG A 115 4.89 15.40 13.40
C ARG A 115 4.07 16.25 12.45
N TYR A 116 3.05 15.67 11.83
CA TYR A 116 2.01 16.44 11.14
C TYR A 116 1.03 16.95 12.21
N SER A 117 0.98 18.27 12.40
CA SER A 117 -0.08 18.95 13.16
C SER A 117 -1.10 19.46 12.16
N SER A 118 -2.35 19.18 12.43
CA SER A 118 -3.57 19.64 11.77
C SER A 118 -3.64 21.15 11.62
#